data_324bd8a9aa52f2e7d417c2aa1e31cba3
#
_entry.id   324bd8a9aa52f2e7d417c2aa1e31cba3
#
_cell.length_a   1.000
_cell.length_b   1.000
_cell.length_c   1.000
_cell.angle_alpha   90.00
_cell.angle_beta   90.00
_cell.angle_gamma   90.00
#
_symmetry.space_group_name_H-M   'P 1'
#
loop_
_entity.id
_entity.type
_entity.pdbx_description
1 polymer ?
#
loop_
_entity_poly.entity_id
_entity_poly.type
_entity_poly.pdbx_seq_one_letter_code
_entity_poly.pdbx_strand_id
1 'polypeptide(L)'
;RGTVQGHVEKLDVNSLFAGFVVVILAVLWLAVTLSTAVLGLLFVWLFPRAADAVVVAGRRVWASFFVGLFLGIIAPILGVVVMASVVGIPLGVAVLGTLAVLWPLGYVASALIFGRLMVHGSGSGGRLGAFFAGFGILRFGALVPGLGFVIGFFFATYGFGAVIISAWRAGRRAFGADELQPEYAGTPPPPLEEEPWAAYAAARAAKRRSSA
;
A
#
# COMPACT_ATOMS: atom_id res chain seq x y z
N ARG A 1 -19.72 -53.60 52.00
CA ARG A 1 -19.44 -53.49 50.54
C ARG A 1 -19.54 -52.00 50.22
N GLY A 2 -18.39 -51.30 50.18
CA GLY A 2 -18.32 -49.90 49.72
C GLY A 2 -18.15 -49.89 48.23
N THR A 3 -19.10 -49.28 47.49
CA THR A 3 -18.98 -48.96 46.09
C THR A 3 -18.20 -47.65 45.94
N VAL A 4 -16.94 -47.74 45.54
CA VAL A 4 -16.15 -46.59 45.14
C VAL A 4 -16.67 -46.19 43.72
N GLN A 5 -17.54 -45.19 43.67
CA GLN A 5 -17.87 -44.53 42.41
C GLN A 5 -16.74 -43.55 42.09
N GLY A 6 -15.70 -44.07 41.42
CA GLY A 6 -14.69 -43.22 40.81
C GLY A 6 -15.32 -42.55 39.61
N HIS A 7 -15.53 -41.23 39.70
CA HIS A 7 -15.86 -40.40 38.51
C HIS A 7 -14.59 -40.37 37.63
N VAL A 8 -14.51 -41.27 36.68
CA VAL A 8 -13.44 -41.23 35.67
C VAL A 8 -13.86 -40.13 34.69
N GLU A 9 -13.32 -38.95 34.96
CA GLU A 9 -13.41 -37.84 34.02
C GLU A 9 -12.62 -38.28 32.78
N LYS A 10 -13.33 -38.69 31.75
CA LYS A 10 -12.71 -39.04 30.47
C LYS A 10 -12.13 -37.74 29.91
N LEU A 11 -10.82 -37.55 30.05
CA LEU A 11 -10.08 -36.53 29.33
C LEU A 11 -10.37 -36.74 27.83
N ASP A 12 -11.22 -35.89 27.29
CA ASP A 12 -11.53 -35.90 25.87
C ASP A 12 -10.27 -35.37 25.11
N VAL A 13 -9.51 -36.31 24.54
CA VAL A 13 -8.30 -36.03 23.78
C VAL A 13 -8.59 -35.06 22.65
N ASN A 14 -9.80 -35.07 22.09
CA ASN A 14 -10.21 -34.14 21.05
C ASN A 14 -10.31 -32.71 21.58
N SER A 15 -10.82 -32.52 22.80
CA SER A 15 -10.89 -31.16 23.43
C SER A 15 -9.52 -30.59 23.74
N LEU A 16 -8.58 -31.42 24.20
CA LEU A 16 -7.19 -31.02 24.43
C LEU A 16 -6.50 -30.67 23.13
N PHE A 17 -6.68 -31.48 22.08
CA PHE A 17 -6.12 -31.20 20.75
C PHE A 17 -6.70 -29.90 20.16
N ALA A 18 -8.03 -29.72 20.25
CA ALA A 18 -8.68 -28.49 19.80
C ALA A 18 -8.17 -27.25 20.58
N GLY A 19 -8.01 -27.37 21.89
CA GLY A 19 -7.43 -26.30 22.72
C GLY A 19 -6.01 -25.94 22.31
N PHE A 20 -5.17 -26.94 22.05
CA PHE A 20 -3.78 -26.75 21.58
C PHE A 20 -3.74 -26.04 20.20
N VAL A 21 -4.58 -26.44 19.26
CA VAL A 21 -4.71 -25.81 17.94
C VAL A 21 -5.15 -24.36 18.08
N VAL A 22 -6.13 -24.06 18.91
CA VAL A 22 -6.60 -22.68 19.14
C VAL A 22 -5.49 -21.81 19.71
N VAL A 23 -4.71 -22.32 20.67
CA VAL A 23 -3.58 -21.57 21.25
C VAL A 23 -2.52 -21.28 20.19
N ILE A 24 -2.15 -22.28 19.37
CA ILE A 24 -1.17 -22.08 18.27
C ILE A 24 -1.69 -21.02 17.29
N LEU A 25 -2.95 -21.10 16.87
CA LEU A 25 -3.54 -20.14 15.94
C LEU A 25 -3.58 -18.72 16.56
N ALA A 26 -3.89 -18.60 17.83
CA ALA A 26 -3.87 -17.32 18.54
C ALA A 26 -2.46 -16.71 18.63
N VAL A 27 -1.45 -17.52 18.96
CA VAL A 27 -0.05 -17.09 19.00
C VAL A 27 0.44 -16.68 17.61
N LEU A 28 0.14 -17.48 16.60
CA LEU A 28 0.50 -17.18 15.22
C LEU A 28 -0.19 -15.88 14.73
N TRP A 29 -1.48 -15.72 15.03
CA TRP A 29 -2.22 -14.51 14.69
C TRP A 29 -1.62 -13.27 15.37
N LEU A 30 -1.25 -13.38 16.66
CA LEU A 30 -0.61 -12.30 17.40
C LEU A 30 0.77 -11.96 16.83
N ALA A 31 1.58 -12.98 16.52
CA ALA A 31 2.91 -12.80 15.90
C ALA A 31 2.83 -12.10 14.56
N VAL A 32 1.92 -12.51 13.68
CA VAL A 32 1.68 -11.87 12.38
C VAL A 32 1.18 -10.44 12.57
N THR A 33 0.31 -10.21 13.54
CA THR A 33 -0.22 -8.87 13.86
C THR A 33 0.90 -7.94 14.30
N LEU A 34 1.72 -8.38 15.24
CA LEU A 34 2.84 -7.59 15.76
C LEU A 34 3.89 -7.31 14.66
N SER A 35 4.25 -8.33 13.90
CA SER A 35 5.19 -8.19 12.77
C SER A 35 4.69 -7.19 11.73
N THR A 36 3.41 -7.26 11.37
CA THR A 36 2.80 -6.34 10.39
C THR A 36 2.71 -4.91 10.96
N ALA A 37 2.42 -4.77 12.26
CA ALA A 37 2.40 -3.47 12.93
C ALA A 37 3.78 -2.81 12.96
N VAL A 38 4.83 -3.58 13.30
CA VAL A 38 6.22 -3.11 13.28
C VAL A 38 6.66 -2.72 11.87
N LEU A 39 6.33 -3.54 10.87
CA LEU A 39 6.62 -3.25 9.46
C LEU A 39 5.93 -1.94 9.02
N GLY A 40 4.68 -1.74 9.41
CA GLY A 40 3.92 -0.54 9.09
C GLY A 40 4.46 0.70 9.77
N LEU A 41 4.82 0.59 11.05
CA LEU A 41 5.47 1.67 11.79
C LEU A 41 6.79 2.07 11.14
N LEU A 42 7.62 1.07 10.80
CA LEU A 42 8.90 1.27 10.14
C LEU A 42 8.71 1.94 8.76
N PHE A 43 7.72 1.48 7.99
CA PHE A 43 7.39 2.06 6.69
C PHE A 43 6.99 3.54 6.79
N VAL A 44 6.09 3.88 7.73
CA VAL A 44 5.63 5.26 7.93
C VAL A 44 6.74 6.18 8.45
N TRP A 45 7.62 5.64 9.31
CA TRP A 45 8.71 6.40 9.92
C TRP A 45 9.88 6.60 8.95
N LEU A 46 10.30 5.55 8.24
CA LEU A 46 11.46 5.56 7.37
C LEU A 46 11.16 6.17 6.00
N PHE A 47 9.94 5.98 5.48
CA PHE A 47 9.54 6.40 4.14
C PHE A 47 8.32 7.34 4.15
N PRO A 48 8.37 8.50 4.83
CA PRO A 48 7.19 9.37 4.97
C PRO A 48 6.64 9.87 3.62
N ARG A 49 7.54 10.16 2.66
CA ARG A 49 7.15 10.60 1.31
C ARG A 49 6.46 9.48 0.52
N ALA A 50 6.94 8.25 0.65
CA ALA A 50 6.31 7.10 0.01
C ALA A 50 4.94 6.81 0.63
N ALA A 51 4.81 6.91 1.95
CA ALA A 51 3.54 6.76 2.65
C ALA A 51 2.48 7.76 2.15
N ASP A 52 2.83 9.04 1.99
CA ASP A 52 1.92 10.05 1.46
C ASP A 52 1.59 9.80 -0.03
N ALA A 53 2.56 9.37 -0.84
CA ALA A 53 2.35 9.02 -2.25
C ALA A 53 1.39 7.83 -2.42
N VAL A 54 1.48 6.83 -1.55
CA VAL A 54 0.58 5.66 -1.53
C VAL A 54 -0.85 6.07 -1.19
N VAL A 55 -1.05 6.98 -0.24
CA VAL A 55 -2.38 7.51 0.09
C VAL A 55 -3.00 8.22 -1.11
N VAL A 56 -2.23 9.02 -1.84
CA VAL A 56 -2.71 9.69 -3.06
C VAL A 56 -3.02 8.69 -4.17
N ALA A 57 -2.19 7.65 -4.36
CA ALA A 57 -2.43 6.59 -5.33
C ALA A 57 -3.70 5.79 -5.01
N GLY A 58 -3.94 5.50 -3.73
CA GLY A 58 -5.08 4.74 -3.24
C GLY A 58 -6.44 5.41 -3.48
N ARG A 59 -6.51 6.73 -3.71
CA ARG A 59 -7.77 7.40 -4.05
C ARG A 59 -8.43 6.84 -5.32
N ARG A 60 -7.67 6.20 -6.21
CA ARG A 60 -8.17 5.47 -7.38
C ARG A 60 -8.40 4.00 -7.03
N VAL A 61 -9.41 3.72 -6.21
CA VAL A 61 -9.69 2.40 -5.62
C VAL A 61 -9.68 1.29 -6.67
N TRP A 62 -10.46 1.44 -7.73
CA TRP A 62 -10.57 0.43 -8.78
C TRP A 62 -9.26 0.19 -9.52
N ALA A 63 -8.54 1.27 -9.89
CA ALA A 63 -7.25 1.13 -10.56
C ALA A 63 -6.21 0.42 -9.67
N SER A 64 -6.14 0.80 -8.39
CA SER A 64 -5.23 0.17 -7.44
C SER A 64 -5.59 -1.31 -7.22
N PHE A 65 -6.87 -1.63 -7.09
CA PHE A 65 -7.31 -3.00 -6.90
C PHE A 65 -6.99 -3.88 -8.11
N PHE A 66 -7.34 -3.45 -9.32
CA PHE A 66 -7.09 -4.23 -10.54
C PHE A 66 -5.59 -4.38 -10.84
N VAL A 67 -4.79 -3.33 -10.65
CA VAL A 67 -3.32 -3.42 -10.80
C VAL A 67 -2.74 -4.40 -9.78
N GLY A 68 -3.17 -4.32 -8.52
CA GLY A 68 -2.72 -5.23 -7.47
C GLY A 68 -3.13 -6.68 -7.74
N LEU A 69 -4.36 -6.91 -8.17
CA LEU A 69 -4.89 -8.23 -8.51
C LEU A 69 -4.13 -8.84 -9.70
N PHE A 70 -3.96 -8.04 -10.77
CA PHE A 70 -3.27 -8.50 -11.97
C PHE A 70 -1.81 -8.87 -11.68
N LEU A 71 -1.05 -7.97 -11.03
CA LEU A 71 0.33 -8.28 -10.67
C LEU A 71 0.43 -9.36 -9.59
N GLY A 72 -0.49 -9.38 -8.63
CA GLY A 72 -0.53 -10.37 -7.56
C GLY A 72 -0.79 -11.79 -8.06
N ILE A 73 -1.44 -11.95 -9.22
CA ILE A 73 -1.65 -13.25 -9.89
C ILE A 73 -0.52 -13.55 -10.88
N ILE A 74 -0.18 -12.59 -11.74
CA ILE A 74 0.76 -12.83 -12.84
C ILE A 74 2.20 -12.96 -12.34
N ALA A 75 2.61 -12.12 -11.39
CA ALA A 75 4.00 -12.14 -10.93
C ALA A 75 4.42 -13.47 -10.27
N PRO A 76 3.61 -14.11 -9.39
CA PRO A 76 3.98 -15.45 -8.87
C PRO A 76 3.96 -16.52 -9.96
N ILE A 77 3.01 -16.47 -10.91
CA ILE A 77 2.97 -17.42 -12.02
C ILE A 77 4.25 -17.30 -12.87
N LEU A 78 4.62 -16.07 -13.24
CA LEU A 78 5.87 -15.81 -13.97
C LEU A 78 7.10 -16.26 -13.16
N GLY A 79 7.12 -15.99 -11.85
CA GLY A 79 8.20 -16.44 -10.97
C GLY A 79 8.38 -17.96 -11.00
N VAL A 80 7.28 -18.72 -10.91
CA VAL A 80 7.31 -20.20 -10.99
C VAL A 80 7.71 -20.68 -12.38
N VAL A 81 7.19 -20.08 -13.45
CA VAL A 81 7.55 -20.44 -14.83
C VAL A 81 9.03 -20.21 -15.10
N VAL A 82 9.59 -19.07 -14.63
CA VAL A 82 11.02 -18.77 -14.76
C VAL A 82 11.87 -19.78 -13.98
N MET A 83 11.40 -20.26 -12.82
CA MET A 83 12.09 -21.32 -12.04
C MET A 83 12.16 -22.66 -12.75
N ALA A 84 11.37 -22.90 -13.80
CA ALA A 84 11.45 -24.14 -14.58
C ALA A 84 12.80 -24.30 -15.31
N SER A 85 13.56 -23.23 -15.50
CA SER A 85 14.92 -23.27 -16.01
C SER A 85 15.96 -23.20 -14.88
N VAL A 86 17.05 -23.93 -15.00
CA VAL A 86 18.12 -23.95 -13.97
C VAL A 86 18.68 -22.54 -13.71
N VAL A 87 18.85 -21.74 -14.76
CA VAL A 87 19.31 -20.33 -14.66
C VAL A 87 18.21 -19.43 -14.07
N GLY A 88 16.94 -19.78 -14.26
CA GLY A 88 15.81 -19.02 -13.77
C GLY A 88 15.50 -19.24 -12.29
N ILE A 89 16.02 -20.27 -11.65
CA ILE A 89 15.77 -20.54 -10.22
C ILE A 89 16.10 -19.33 -9.35
N PRO A 90 17.31 -18.73 -9.39
CA PRO A 90 17.63 -17.58 -8.54
C PRO A 90 16.75 -16.36 -8.85
N LEU A 91 16.40 -16.16 -10.12
CA LEU A 91 15.53 -15.06 -10.53
C LEU A 91 14.08 -15.26 -10.04
N GLY A 92 13.53 -16.47 -10.20
CA GLY A 92 12.20 -16.82 -9.72
C GLY A 92 12.09 -16.70 -8.19
N VAL A 93 13.11 -17.17 -7.45
CA VAL A 93 13.19 -17.00 -6.00
C VAL A 93 13.24 -15.54 -5.62
N ALA A 94 14.00 -14.70 -6.33
CA ALA A 94 14.04 -13.26 -6.09
C ALA A 94 12.69 -12.59 -6.33
N VAL A 95 11.96 -12.96 -7.39
CA VAL A 95 10.61 -12.45 -7.68
C VAL A 95 9.64 -12.85 -6.58
N LEU A 96 9.59 -14.13 -6.20
CA LEU A 96 8.70 -14.61 -5.15
C LEU A 96 9.05 -14.03 -3.78
N GLY A 97 10.34 -13.91 -3.46
CA GLY A 97 10.82 -13.27 -2.24
C GLY A 97 10.41 -11.79 -2.17
N THR A 98 10.54 -11.07 -3.27
CA THR A 98 10.08 -9.68 -3.37
C THR A 98 8.57 -9.60 -3.14
N LEU A 99 7.79 -10.48 -3.75
CA LEU A 99 6.34 -10.54 -3.56
C LEU A 99 5.96 -10.83 -2.10
N ALA A 100 6.68 -11.74 -1.44
CA ALA A 100 6.45 -12.09 -0.04
C ALA A 100 6.64 -10.89 0.91
N VAL A 101 7.54 -9.97 0.57
CA VAL A 101 7.75 -8.71 1.32
C VAL A 101 6.71 -7.65 0.93
N LEU A 102 6.40 -7.52 -0.37
CA LEU A 102 5.47 -6.51 -0.86
C LEU A 102 4.02 -6.78 -0.44
N TRP A 103 3.63 -8.02 -0.24
CA TRP A 103 2.27 -8.37 0.15
C TRP A 103 1.86 -7.80 1.52
N PRO A 104 2.62 -8.02 2.62
CA PRO A 104 2.34 -7.38 3.89
C PRO A 104 2.49 -5.85 3.84
N LEU A 105 3.39 -5.30 3.00
CA LEU A 105 3.45 -3.87 2.73
C LEU A 105 2.16 -3.34 2.08
N GLY A 106 1.54 -4.11 1.20
CA GLY A 106 0.22 -3.80 0.64
C GLY A 106 -0.85 -3.68 1.73
N TYR A 107 -0.87 -4.61 2.68
CA TYR A 107 -1.79 -4.55 3.81
C TYR A 107 -1.57 -3.30 4.69
N VAL A 108 -0.31 -2.97 4.98
CA VAL A 108 0.08 -1.74 5.69
C VAL A 108 -0.36 -0.48 4.92
N ALA A 109 -0.14 -0.46 3.60
CA ALA A 109 -0.56 0.64 2.74
C ALA A 109 -2.07 0.87 2.79
N SER A 110 -2.87 -0.20 2.75
CA SER A 110 -4.31 -0.14 2.90
C SER A 110 -4.74 0.38 4.27
N ALA A 111 -4.10 -0.09 5.34
CA ALA A 111 -4.36 0.41 6.69
C ALA A 111 -4.11 1.93 6.77
N LEU A 112 -3.04 2.42 6.17
CA LEU A 112 -2.72 3.85 6.12
C LEU A 112 -3.75 4.64 5.30
N ILE A 113 -4.16 4.14 4.13
CA ILE A 113 -5.17 4.80 3.27
C ILE A 113 -6.49 4.91 4.02
N PHE A 114 -6.97 3.81 4.63
CA PHE A 114 -8.20 3.80 5.41
C PHE A 114 -8.13 4.71 6.63
N GLY A 115 -7.03 4.66 7.36
CA GLY A 115 -6.84 5.53 8.52
C GLY A 115 -6.83 7.00 8.17
N ARG A 116 -6.31 7.38 6.98
CA ARG A 116 -6.35 8.76 6.48
C ARG A 116 -7.75 9.26 6.12
N LEU A 117 -8.70 8.38 5.88
CA LEU A 117 -10.10 8.75 5.72
C LEU A 117 -10.73 9.19 7.06
N MET A 118 -10.22 8.67 8.18
CA MET A 118 -10.76 8.93 9.52
C MET A 118 -9.96 10.01 10.28
N VAL A 119 -8.65 10.02 10.13
CA VAL A 119 -7.76 10.93 10.86
C VAL A 119 -7.21 12.00 9.92
N HIS A 120 -7.71 13.23 10.06
CA HIS A 120 -7.34 14.40 9.27
C HIS A 120 -6.21 15.18 9.96
N GLY A 121 -5.12 14.53 10.35
CA GLY A 121 -3.96 15.19 10.99
C GLY A 121 -2.83 15.43 9.98
N SER A 122 -2.21 16.64 10.02
CA SER A 122 -0.97 16.93 9.30
C SER A 122 0.24 16.59 10.18
N GLY A 123 1.35 16.13 9.57
CA GLY A 123 2.59 15.83 10.26
C GLY A 123 2.77 14.35 10.64
N SER A 124 3.86 14.07 11.38
CA SER A 124 4.25 12.70 11.77
C SER A 124 3.22 12.03 12.70
N GLY A 125 2.69 12.77 13.67
CA GLY A 125 1.66 12.25 14.58
C GLY A 125 0.37 11.89 13.87
N GLY A 126 -0.07 12.70 12.89
CA GLY A 126 -1.26 12.40 12.09
C GLY A 126 -1.10 11.15 11.22
N ARG A 127 0.11 10.89 10.69
CA ARG A 127 0.41 9.65 9.93
C ARG A 127 0.37 8.40 10.81
N LEU A 128 0.98 8.47 11.98
CA LEU A 128 0.97 7.37 12.94
C LEU A 128 -0.45 7.09 13.45
N GLY A 129 -1.18 8.13 13.83
CA GLY A 129 -2.59 8.00 14.25
C GLY A 129 -3.46 7.40 13.16
N ALA A 130 -3.31 7.82 11.91
CA ALA A 130 -4.01 7.25 10.78
C ALA A 130 -3.64 5.76 10.57
N PHE A 131 -2.35 5.42 10.64
CA PHE A 131 -1.93 4.03 10.52
C PHE A 131 -2.56 3.15 11.59
N PHE A 132 -2.47 3.54 12.88
CA PHE A 132 -3.04 2.74 13.96
C PHE A 132 -4.56 2.64 13.91
N ALA A 133 -5.26 3.71 13.53
CA ALA A 133 -6.71 3.68 13.36
C ALA A 133 -7.13 2.70 12.24
N GLY A 134 -6.54 2.82 11.06
CA GLY A 134 -6.84 1.92 9.95
C GLY A 134 -6.40 0.47 10.21
N PHE A 135 -5.22 0.28 10.80
CA PHE A 135 -4.73 -1.05 11.17
C PHE A 135 -5.63 -1.72 12.22
N GLY A 136 -6.06 -0.98 13.24
CA GLY A 136 -6.99 -1.47 14.25
C GLY A 136 -8.29 -1.96 13.62
N ILE A 137 -8.93 -1.14 12.78
CA ILE A 137 -10.20 -1.51 12.11
C ILE A 137 -10.05 -2.76 11.26
N LEU A 138 -8.99 -2.84 10.45
CA LEU A 138 -8.73 -4.01 9.62
C LEU A 138 -8.48 -5.27 10.46
N ARG A 139 -7.83 -5.14 11.61
CA ARG A 139 -7.57 -6.25 12.52
C ARG A 139 -8.80 -6.68 13.32
N PHE A 140 -9.66 -5.74 13.72
CA PHE A 140 -10.95 -6.07 14.32
C PHE A 140 -11.87 -6.78 13.32
N GLY A 141 -11.92 -6.31 12.06
CA GLY A 141 -12.65 -7.01 10.99
C GLY A 141 -12.11 -8.41 10.70
N ALA A 142 -10.82 -8.63 10.92
CA ALA A 142 -10.17 -9.93 10.72
C ALA A 142 -10.41 -10.94 11.88
N LEU A 143 -11.08 -10.55 12.97
CA LEU A 143 -11.40 -11.46 14.08
C LEU A 143 -12.44 -12.51 13.70
N VAL A 144 -13.28 -12.21 12.72
CA VAL A 144 -14.31 -13.14 12.26
C VAL A 144 -13.66 -14.20 11.37
N PRO A 145 -13.71 -15.51 11.75
CA PRO A 145 -13.14 -16.59 10.96
C PRO A 145 -13.72 -16.62 9.54
N GLY A 146 -12.88 -16.75 8.53
CA GLY A 146 -13.27 -16.70 7.11
C GLY A 146 -13.38 -15.28 6.56
N LEU A 147 -14.09 -14.37 7.21
CA LEU A 147 -14.18 -12.97 6.79
C LEU A 147 -12.81 -12.27 6.87
N GLY A 148 -12.00 -12.58 7.88
CA GLY A 148 -10.66 -12.06 8.05
C GLY A 148 -9.72 -12.39 6.89
N PHE A 149 -9.83 -13.60 6.31
CA PHE A 149 -9.06 -13.97 5.13
C PHE A 149 -9.49 -13.15 3.91
N VAL A 150 -10.80 -13.02 3.67
CA VAL A 150 -11.34 -12.25 2.55
C VAL A 150 -10.94 -10.77 2.68
N ILE A 151 -11.18 -10.17 3.84
CA ILE A 151 -10.79 -8.78 4.12
C ILE A 151 -9.28 -8.61 3.94
N GLY A 152 -8.47 -9.48 4.55
CA GLY A 152 -7.02 -9.43 4.46
C GLY A 152 -6.51 -9.50 3.02
N PHE A 153 -7.07 -10.42 2.23
CA PHE A 153 -6.73 -10.59 0.82
C PHE A 153 -7.10 -9.34 -0.02
N PHE A 154 -8.33 -8.85 0.11
CA PHE A 154 -8.79 -7.66 -0.62
C PHE A 154 -7.94 -6.43 -0.29
N PHE A 155 -7.70 -6.17 0.99
CA PHE A 155 -6.94 -5.01 1.42
C PHE A 155 -5.46 -5.14 1.08
N ALA A 156 -4.85 -6.32 1.21
CA ALA A 156 -3.47 -6.54 0.79
C ALA A 156 -3.31 -6.30 -0.72
N THR A 157 -4.23 -6.84 -1.53
CA THR A 157 -4.25 -6.66 -2.99
C THR A 157 -4.43 -5.19 -3.39
N TYR A 158 -5.38 -4.51 -2.77
CA TYR A 158 -5.63 -3.08 -3.01
C TYR A 158 -4.43 -2.20 -2.67
N GLY A 159 -3.85 -2.38 -1.48
CA GLY A 159 -2.67 -1.62 -1.07
C GLY A 159 -1.42 -1.95 -1.86
N PHE A 160 -1.25 -3.22 -2.27
CA PHE A 160 -0.19 -3.64 -3.17
C PHE A 160 -0.25 -2.87 -4.49
N GLY A 161 -1.44 -2.77 -5.12
CA GLY A 161 -1.62 -1.96 -6.31
C GLY A 161 -1.36 -0.46 -6.09
N ALA A 162 -1.75 0.09 -4.95
CA ALA A 162 -1.47 1.49 -4.61
C ALA A 162 0.05 1.75 -4.47
N VAL A 163 0.79 0.82 -3.86
CA VAL A 163 2.26 0.88 -3.77
C VAL A 163 2.90 0.87 -5.16
N ILE A 164 2.47 -0.03 -6.05
CA ILE A 164 3.00 -0.12 -7.41
C ILE A 164 2.71 1.14 -8.21
N ILE A 165 1.48 1.66 -8.17
CA ILE A 165 1.11 2.89 -8.88
C ILE A 165 1.92 4.09 -8.34
N SER A 166 2.14 4.16 -7.03
CA SER A 166 2.95 5.22 -6.43
C SER A 166 4.41 5.15 -6.87
N ALA A 167 5.01 3.95 -6.89
CA ALA A 167 6.37 3.71 -7.36
C ALA A 167 6.53 4.03 -8.84
N TRP A 168 5.58 3.61 -9.67
CA TRP A 168 5.56 3.94 -11.10
C TRP A 168 5.53 5.44 -11.37
N ARG A 169 4.69 6.18 -10.63
CA ARG A 169 4.62 7.65 -10.75
C ARG A 169 5.90 8.33 -10.26
N ALA A 170 6.52 7.81 -9.20
CA ALA A 170 7.79 8.33 -8.70
C ALA A 170 8.92 8.13 -9.73
N GLY A 171 8.99 6.93 -10.35
CA GLY A 171 9.94 6.66 -11.41
C GLY A 171 9.76 7.59 -12.62
N ARG A 172 8.52 7.76 -13.10
CA ARG A 172 8.24 8.67 -14.22
C ARG A 172 8.66 10.12 -13.94
N ARG A 173 8.51 10.59 -12.73
CA ARG A 173 8.96 11.95 -12.35
C ARG A 173 10.46 12.06 -12.32
N ALA A 174 11.17 11.03 -11.85
CA ALA A 174 12.62 11.01 -11.83
C ALA A 174 13.22 10.99 -13.25
N PHE A 175 12.66 10.16 -14.14
CA PHE A 175 13.12 10.10 -15.54
C PHE A 175 12.70 11.32 -16.37
N GLY A 176 11.51 11.88 -16.16
CA GLY A 176 11.05 13.08 -16.87
C GLY A 176 11.70 14.37 -16.39
N ALA A 177 12.16 14.42 -15.14
CA ALA A 177 12.86 15.60 -14.62
C ALA A 177 14.30 15.71 -15.15
N ASP A 178 14.96 14.59 -15.43
CA ASP A 178 16.31 14.58 -15.99
C ASP A 178 16.33 14.92 -17.49
N GLU A 179 15.28 14.58 -18.24
CA GLU A 179 15.20 14.91 -19.66
C GLU A 179 14.85 16.39 -19.93
N LEU A 180 14.19 17.06 -19.00
CA LEU A 180 13.76 18.45 -19.19
C LEU A 180 14.72 19.50 -18.60
N GLN A 181 15.73 19.09 -17.85
CA GLN A 181 16.66 20.03 -17.21
C GLN A 181 18.01 20.30 -17.91
N PRO A 182 18.49 19.54 -18.89
CA PRO A 182 19.81 19.85 -19.46
C PRO A 182 19.85 21.15 -20.29
N GLU A 183 18.73 21.59 -20.85
CA GLU A 183 18.74 22.69 -21.81
C GLU A 183 18.58 24.08 -21.16
N TYR A 184 18.03 24.15 -19.93
CA TYR A 184 17.79 25.45 -19.27
C TYR A 184 18.68 25.74 -18.05
N ALA A 185 19.57 24.82 -17.67
CA ALA A 185 20.43 24.98 -16.48
C ALA A 185 21.53 26.05 -16.59
N GLY A 186 21.56 26.86 -17.61
CA GLY A 186 22.57 27.90 -17.80
C GLY A 186 22.17 29.09 -18.67
N THR A 187 21.02 29.08 -19.27
CA THR A 187 20.50 30.22 -20.02
C THR A 187 19.42 30.95 -19.23
N PRO A 188 19.57 32.26 -19.01
CA PRO A 188 18.46 33.04 -18.49
C PRO A 188 17.26 32.82 -19.40
N PRO A 189 16.02 32.75 -18.86
CA PRO A 189 14.84 32.60 -19.69
C PRO A 189 14.88 33.70 -20.77
N PRO A 190 14.56 33.37 -22.04
CA PRO A 190 14.46 34.36 -23.08
C PRO A 190 13.59 35.51 -22.54
N PRO A 191 13.98 36.78 -22.80
CA PRO A 191 13.14 37.90 -22.41
C PRO A 191 11.74 37.60 -22.94
N LEU A 192 10.74 37.68 -22.06
CA LEU A 192 9.35 37.47 -22.44
C LEU A 192 9.12 38.41 -23.61
N GLU A 193 9.04 37.89 -24.85
CA GLU A 193 8.53 38.64 -25.96
C GLU A 193 7.21 39.24 -25.48
N GLU A 194 7.07 40.55 -25.59
CA GLU A 194 5.87 41.27 -25.14
C GLU A 194 4.67 40.48 -25.65
N GLU A 195 3.93 39.89 -24.72
CA GLU A 195 2.93 38.88 -25.06
C GLU A 195 1.98 39.44 -26.13
N PRO A 196 1.65 38.69 -27.18
CA PRO A 196 0.86 39.18 -28.32
C PRO A 196 -0.47 39.82 -27.91
N TRP A 197 -0.98 39.47 -26.74
CA TRP A 197 -2.18 40.05 -26.18
C TRP A 197 -2.00 41.49 -25.70
N ALA A 198 -0.80 41.94 -25.32
CA ALA A 198 -0.54 43.31 -24.92
C ALA A 198 -0.66 44.26 -26.13
N ALA A 199 -0.13 43.86 -27.28
CA ALA A 199 -0.30 44.56 -28.55
C ALA A 199 -1.78 44.59 -28.94
N TYR A 200 -2.52 43.49 -28.79
CA TYR A 200 -3.94 43.42 -29.08
C TYR A 200 -4.78 44.30 -28.13
N ALA A 201 -4.45 44.35 -26.83
CA ALA A 201 -5.12 45.23 -25.87
C ALA A 201 -4.89 46.70 -26.17
N ALA A 202 -3.66 47.08 -26.57
CA ALA A 202 -3.31 48.45 -26.98
C ALA A 202 -4.09 48.87 -28.25
N ALA A 203 -4.16 48.01 -29.26
CA ALA A 203 -4.90 48.25 -30.49
C ALA A 203 -6.41 48.42 -30.22
N ARG A 204 -6.97 47.63 -29.30
CA ARG A 204 -8.39 47.72 -28.92
C ARG A 204 -8.69 49.00 -28.14
N ALA A 205 -7.76 49.47 -27.31
CA ALA A 205 -7.89 50.73 -26.60
C ALA A 205 -7.82 51.94 -27.52
N ALA A 206 -6.92 51.89 -28.54
CA ALA A 206 -6.81 52.94 -29.55
C ALA A 206 -8.09 53.07 -30.40
N LYS A 207 -8.69 51.91 -30.81
CA LYS A 207 -9.95 51.92 -31.56
C LYS A 207 -11.14 52.51 -30.80
N ARG A 208 -11.18 52.33 -29.47
CA ARG A 208 -12.22 52.94 -28.60
C ARG A 208 -12.10 54.44 -28.50
N ARG A 209 -10.86 54.97 -28.55
CA ARG A 209 -10.61 56.43 -28.51
C ARG A 209 -10.95 57.15 -29.82
N SER A 210 -10.91 56.47 -30.95
CA SER A 210 -11.25 57.03 -32.27
C SER A 210 -12.74 57.00 -32.58
N SER A 211 -13.56 56.31 -31.77
CA SER A 211 -15.02 56.18 -31.95
C SER A 211 -15.84 56.99 -30.92
N ALA A 212 -15.16 57.79 -30.06
CA ALA A 212 -15.76 58.78 -29.15
C ALA A 212 -15.48 60.19 -29.62
#